data_44fd3636f9939329a0055961bb6d99e4
#
_entry.id   44fd3636f9939329a0055961bb6d99e4
#
_cell.length_a   1.000
_cell.length_b   1.000
_cell.length_c   1.000
_cell.angle_alpha   90.00
_cell.angle_beta   90.00
_cell.angle_gamma   90.00
#
_symmetry.space_group_name_H-M   'P 1'
#
loop_
_entity.id
_entity.type
_entity.pdbx_description
1 polymer ?
#
loop_
_entity_poly.entity_id
_entity_poly.type
_entity_poly.pdbx_seq_one_letter_code
_entity_poly.pdbx_strand_id
1 'polypeptide(L)'
;MRLKTDEKELLKRITYNPAIFGGKPIIRGHRIAVEHIIGMLAAGSSFEDLLEGYPFLEKADIQACLVYVHRLVAHEKIEPLLVKDNKTHYRRKK
;
A
#
# COMPACT_ATOMS: atom_id res chain seq x y z
N MET A 1 0.02 -21.53 8.08
CA MET A 1 -0.81 -20.77 8.68
C MET A 1 -1.79 -20.16 7.80
N ARG A 2 -2.88 -20.02 8.23
CA ARG A 2 -3.80 -19.54 7.47
C ARG A 2 -4.12 -18.18 7.82
N LEU A 3 -4.35 -17.38 6.90
CA LEU A 3 -4.71 -16.05 7.15
C LEU A 3 -6.01 -16.00 7.82
N LYS A 4 -6.08 -15.21 8.83
CA LYS A 4 -7.28 -15.11 9.52
C LYS A 4 -8.13 -14.20 8.78
N THR A 5 -7.58 -13.22 8.09
CA THR A 5 -8.37 -12.22 7.42
C THR A 5 -8.44 -12.53 5.96
N ASP A 6 -9.61 -12.50 5.41
CA ASP A 6 -9.81 -12.73 4.03
C ASP A 6 -9.37 -11.51 3.26
N GLU A 7 -8.39 -11.66 2.39
CA GLU A 7 -7.89 -10.55 1.61
C GLU A 7 -8.95 -9.91 0.73
N LYS A 8 -9.87 -10.70 0.24
CA LYS A 8 -10.93 -10.15 -0.57
C LYS A 8 -11.78 -9.19 0.23
N GLU A 9 -12.05 -9.52 1.48
CA GLU A 9 -12.84 -8.65 2.31
C GLU A 9 -12.06 -7.37 2.61
N LEU A 10 -10.77 -7.48 2.84
CA LEU A 10 -9.97 -6.31 3.10
C LEU A 10 -9.98 -5.39 1.89
N LEU A 11 -9.84 -5.97 0.70
CA LEU A 11 -9.77 -5.14 -0.50
C LEU A 11 -11.04 -4.37 -0.79
N LYS A 12 -12.16 -4.77 -0.18
CA LYS A 12 -13.40 -4.03 -0.38
C LYS A 12 -13.33 -2.66 0.26
N ARG A 13 -12.35 -2.44 1.13
CA ARG A 13 -12.19 -1.14 1.77
C ARG A 13 -11.53 -0.14 0.85
N ILE A 14 -10.98 -0.62 -0.26
CA ILE A 14 -10.31 0.26 -1.22
C ILE A 14 -11.34 0.65 -2.27
N THR A 15 -11.59 1.92 -2.41
CA THR A 15 -12.59 2.41 -3.34
C THR A 15 -11.99 3.44 -4.28
N TYR A 16 -12.78 3.86 -5.25
CA TYR A 16 -12.31 4.81 -6.24
C TYR A 16 -13.41 5.82 -6.51
N ASN A 17 -13.03 7.07 -6.65
CA ASN A 17 -13.99 8.11 -6.95
C ASN A 17 -13.28 9.11 -7.84
N PRO A 18 -13.74 9.27 -9.10
CA PRO A 18 -13.07 10.18 -10.03
C PRO A 18 -12.93 11.60 -9.52
N ALA A 19 -13.81 11.99 -8.61
CA ALA A 19 -13.77 13.35 -8.06
C ALA A 19 -12.75 13.48 -6.92
N ILE A 20 -12.17 12.40 -6.48
CA ILE A 20 -11.21 12.44 -5.39
C ILE A 20 -9.87 11.96 -5.88
N PHE A 21 -8.87 12.81 -5.78
CA PHE A 21 -7.51 12.51 -6.22
C PHE A 21 -7.46 11.87 -7.61
N GLY A 22 -8.32 12.33 -8.51
CA GLY A 22 -8.27 11.83 -9.86
C GLY A 22 -8.57 10.35 -10.02
N GLY A 23 -9.30 9.78 -9.09
CA GLY A 23 -9.67 8.37 -9.19
C GLY A 23 -8.67 7.40 -8.61
N LYS A 24 -7.67 7.89 -7.89
CA LYS A 24 -6.72 7.00 -7.25
C LYS A 24 -7.40 6.16 -6.18
N PRO A 25 -6.83 5.02 -5.84
CA PRO A 25 -7.43 4.19 -4.78
C PRO A 25 -7.43 4.92 -3.45
N ILE A 26 -8.59 4.94 -2.80
CA ILE A 26 -8.78 5.63 -1.52
C ILE A 26 -9.43 4.67 -0.55
N ILE A 27 -9.53 5.09 0.72
CA ILE A 27 -10.10 4.26 1.77
C ILE A 27 -11.56 4.58 2.01
N ARG A 28 -12.41 3.61 1.75
CA ARG A 28 -13.86 3.71 2.05
C ARG A 28 -14.47 5.06 1.73
N GLY A 29 -14.12 5.60 0.59
CA GLY A 29 -14.68 6.87 0.16
C GLY A 29 -14.13 8.10 0.85
N HIS A 30 -13.18 7.94 1.77
CA HIS A 30 -12.62 9.08 2.46
C HIS A 30 -11.50 9.69 1.63
N ARG A 31 -11.23 10.96 1.89
CA ARG A 31 -10.18 11.63 1.14
C ARG A 31 -8.80 11.32 1.69
N ILE A 32 -8.44 10.06 1.62
CA ILE A 32 -7.10 9.66 1.96
C ILE A 32 -6.76 8.51 1.01
N ALA A 33 -5.69 8.64 0.30
CA ALA A 33 -5.34 7.64 -0.72
C ALA A 33 -4.48 6.54 -0.13
N VAL A 34 -4.53 5.38 -0.75
CA VAL A 34 -3.68 4.26 -0.36
C VAL A 34 -2.22 4.72 -0.36
N GLU A 35 -1.83 5.49 -1.38
CA GLU A 35 -0.45 5.93 -1.45
C GLU A 35 -0.05 6.82 -0.28
N HIS A 36 -0.99 7.56 0.30
CA HIS A 36 -0.68 8.39 1.46
C HIS A 36 -0.37 7.51 2.67
N ILE A 37 -1.18 6.47 2.85
CA ILE A 37 -0.98 5.54 3.96
C ILE A 37 0.37 4.84 3.80
N ILE A 38 0.64 4.34 2.61
CA ILE A 38 1.88 3.62 2.37
C ILE A 38 3.08 4.55 2.54
N GLY A 39 2.93 5.80 2.06
CA GLY A 39 4.01 6.76 2.19
C GLY A 39 4.36 7.06 3.64
N MET A 40 3.33 7.17 4.49
CA MET A 40 3.57 7.44 5.90
C MET A 40 4.24 6.26 6.59
N LEU A 41 3.81 5.04 6.25
CA LEU A 41 4.45 3.87 6.81
C LEU A 41 5.90 3.78 6.35
N ALA A 42 6.15 4.10 5.09
CA ALA A 42 7.50 4.07 4.55
C ALA A 42 8.39 5.09 5.24
N ALA A 43 7.79 6.19 5.70
CA ALA A 43 8.54 7.23 6.37
C ALA A 43 8.74 6.93 7.86
N GLY A 44 8.21 5.80 8.33
CA GLY A 44 8.44 5.40 9.71
C GLY A 44 7.27 5.54 10.66
N SER A 45 6.11 5.98 10.16
CA SER A 45 4.94 6.08 11.02
C SER A 45 4.48 4.70 11.41
N SER A 46 3.98 4.54 12.63
CA SER A 46 3.46 3.26 13.07
C SER A 46 1.97 3.23 12.76
N PHE A 47 1.36 2.06 12.92
CA PHE A 47 -0.08 1.93 12.77
C PHE A 47 -0.76 2.86 13.77
N GLU A 48 -0.24 2.90 14.99
CA GLU A 48 -0.83 3.74 16.02
C GLU A 48 -0.79 5.21 15.63
N ASP A 49 0.31 5.64 15.02
CA ASP A 49 0.44 7.02 14.58
C ASP A 49 -0.67 7.35 13.58
N LEU A 50 -0.90 6.44 12.66
CA LEU A 50 -1.92 6.68 11.64
C LEU A 50 -3.31 6.70 12.24
N LEU A 51 -3.57 5.78 13.15
CA LEU A 51 -4.90 5.72 13.77
C LEU A 51 -5.17 6.94 14.61
N GLU A 52 -4.12 7.50 15.21
CA GLU A 52 -4.28 8.70 15.99
C GLU A 52 -4.51 9.89 15.10
N GLY A 53 -3.80 9.97 14.00
CA GLY A 53 -3.90 11.10 13.09
C GLY A 53 -5.16 11.13 12.26
N TYR A 54 -5.77 9.98 12.03
CA TYR A 54 -6.96 9.89 11.20
C TYR A 54 -8.04 9.11 11.93
N PRO A 55 -8.85 9.79 12.71
CA PRO A 55 -9.85 9.11 13.56
C PRO A 55 -10.78 8.13 12.87
N PHE A 56 -11.06 8.33 11.58
CA PHE A 56 -11.97 7.43 10.90
C PHE A 56 -11.27 6.14 10.46
N LEU A 57 -9.95 6.13 10.53
CA LEU A 57 -9.20 5.00 10.05
C LEU A 57 -9.29 3.82 11.00
N GLU A 58 -9.35 2.63 10.44
CA GLU A 58 -9.36 1.41 11.23
C GLU A 58 -8.12 0.60 10.89
N LYS A 59 -7.68 -0.23 11.79
CA LYS A 59 -6.52 -1.05 11.55
C LYS A 59 -6.68 -1.86 10.27
N ALA A 60 -7.88 -2.37 10.03
CA ALA A 60 -8.14 -3.15 8.83
C ALA A 60 -7.96 -2.32 7.56
N ASP A 61 -8.15 -1.00 7.66
CA ASP A 61 -7.93 -0.13 6.50
C ASP A 61 -6.45 -0.12 6.13
N ILE A 62 -5.59 -0.07 7.14
CA ILE A 62 -4.15 -0.07 6.88
C ILE A 62 -3.73 -1.41 6.32
N GLN A 63 -4.29 -2.49 6.85
CA GLN A 63 -3.99 -3.81 6.32
C GLN A 63 -4.45 -3.93 4.88
N ALA A 64 -5.60 -3.33 4.55
CA ALA A 64 -6.11 -3.36 3.19
C ALA A 64 -5.13 -2.66 2.25
N CYS A 65 -4.55 -1.56 2.69
CA CYS A 65 -3.57 -0.84 1.88
C CYS A 65 -2.35 -1.72 1.61
N LEU A 66 -1.90 -2.43 2.64
CA LEU A 66 -0.74 -3.29 2.48
C LEU A 66 -1.02 -4.44 1.53
N VAL A 67 -2.21 -5.03 1.63
CA VAL A 67 -2.59 -6.10 0.73
C VAL A 67 -2.66 -5.58 -0.71
N TYR A 68 -3.24 -4.40 -0.87
CA TYR A 68 -3.40 -3.81 -2.19
C TYR A 68 -2.03 -3.60 -2.85
N VAL A 69 -1.11 -3.00 -2.11
CA VAL A 69 0.23 -2.73 -2.64
C VAL A 69 0.98 -4.03 -2.88
N HIS A 70 0.83 -4.98 -1.97
CA HIS A 70 1.49 -6.26 -2.12
C HIS A 70 1.05 -6.94 -3.41
N ARG A 71 -0.24 -6.89 -3.70
CA ARG A 71 -0.74 -7.50 -4.92
C ARG A 71 -0.23 -6.79 -6.16
N LEU A 72 -0.17 -5.47 -6.10
CA LEU A 72 0.33 -4.70 -7.22
C LEU A 72 1.77 -5.09 -7.52
N VAL A 73 2.59 -5.13 -6.50
CA VAL A 73 4.00 -5.44 -6.67
C VAL A 73 4.19 -6.88 -7.11
N ALA A 74 3.43 -7.78 -6.53
CA ALA A 74 3.57 -9.19 -6.85
C ALA A 74 3.14 -9.53 -8.27
N HIS A 75 2.18 -8.79 -8.79
CA HIS A 75 1.72 -9.08 -10.13
C HIS A 75 2.46 -8.31 -11.20
N GLU A 76 3.19 -7.28 -10.79
CA GLU A 76 3.93 -6.53 -11.76
C GLU A 76 5.18 -7.23 -12.11
N LYS A 77 5.46 -7.26 -13.38
CA LYS A 77 6.65 -7.89 -13.78
C LYS A 77 7.73 -6.91 -13.67
N ILE A 78 8.50 -6.99 -12.65
CA ILE A 78 9.61 -6.12 -12.49
C ILE A 78 10.70 -6.62 -13.34
N GLU A 79 10.99 -5.90 -14.36
CA GLU A 79 12.04 -6.30 -15.25
C GLU A 79 13.31 -6.30 -14.51
N PRO A 80 13.96 -7.34 -14.58
CA PRO A 80 15.23 -7.48 -13.90
C PRO A 80 16.26 -6.64 -14.54
N LEU A 81 15.88 -5.49 -14.90
CA LEU A 81 16.81 -4.64 -15.49
C LEU A 81 17.81 -4.48 -14.49
N LEU A 82 17.29 -4.68 -13.36
CA LEU A 82 18.15 -4.53 -12.30
C LEU A 82 19.16 -5.50 -12.42
N VAL A 83 18.93 -6.42 -13.01
CA VAL A 83 19.80 -7.44 -13.10
C VAL A 83 20.85 -7.22 -14.01
N LYS A 84 20.66 -6.65 -14.86
CA LYS A 84 21.67 -6.54 -15.80
C LYS A 84 22.71 -5.75 -15.42
N ASP A 85 22.73 -5.52 -14.87
CA ASP A 85 23.56 -4.95 -14.57
C ASP A 85 24.26 -5.17 -13.87
N ASN A 86 24.33 -5.69 -13.41
CA ASN A 86 24.65 -5.81 -12.75
C ASN A 86 25.39 -5.85 -12.58
N LYS A 87 25.64 -6.05 -12.47
CA LYS A 87 26.13 -6.01 -12.23
C LYS A 87 26.33 -5.35 -11.73
N THR A 88 26.48 -5.20 -11.31
CA THR A 88 26.38 -4.60 -10.71
C THR A 88 26.17 -3.95 -10.10
N HIS A 89 26.33 -3.83 -9.54
CA HIS A 89 25.77 -3.31 -8.86
C HIS A 89 25.33 -2.96 -8.13
N TYR A 90 25.72 -3.07 -7.70
CA TYR A 90 25.06 -2.89 -6.98
C TYR A 90 25.06 -2.66 -6.31
N ARG A 91 25.34 -2.64 -6.08
CA ARG A 91 25.21 -2.62 -5.32
C ARG A 91 25.30 -2.11 -4.78
N ARG A 92 25.84 -2.07 -4.72
CA ARG A 92 25.79 -1.78 -4.12
C ARG A 92 25.91 -1.20 -3.84
N LYS A 93 26.46 -1.09 -3.98
CA LYS A 93 26.48 -0.77 -3.73
C LYS A 93 26.40 -0.31 -3.45
N LYS A 94 26.91 -0.50 -3.54
CA LYS A 94 26.69 -0.42 -3.31
C LYS A 94 26.53 -0.13 -3.07
#